data_594bb81ba8aed0cbf495edf9dedcc8ba
#
_entry.id   594bb81ba8aed0cbf495edf9dedcc8ba
#
_cell.length_a   1.000
_cell.length_b   1.000
_cell.length_c   1.000
_cell.angle_alpha   90.00
_cell.angle_beta   90.00
_cell.angle_gamma   90.00
#
_symmetry.space_group_name_H-M   'P 1'
#
loop_
_entity.id
_entity.type
_entity.pdbx_description
1 polymer ?
#
loop_
_entity_poly.entity_id
_entity_poly.type
_entity_poly.pdbx_seq_one_letter_code
_entity_poly.pdbx_strand_id
1 'polypeptide(L)'
;GFLESAGAYAGSKYGVIRLAEREAGHWGEVGARIVSLSPGIIDTGMGRQEYAQQPMMKAMVEATPLGRMGRDEEIASVVAFLCSEAASFVTGTDLLVDGGSTQAVLRGLG
;
A
#
# COMPACT_ATOMS: atom_id res chain seq x y z
N GLY A 1 1.65 13.37 18.86
CA GLY A 1 2.18 14.25 17.83
C GLY A 1 2.35 13.55 16.50
N PHE A 2 2.97 14.22 15.53
CA PHE A 2 3.14 13.66 14.18
C PHE A 2 3.93 12.35 14.18
N LEU A 3 5.03 12.30 14.94
CA LEU A 3 5.86 11.10 14.97
C LEU A 3 5.15 9.90 15.59
N GLU A 4 4.35 10.16 16.62
CA GLU A 4 3.56 9.10 17.26
C GLU A 4 2.49 8.57 16.31
N SER A 5 1.81 9.46 15.59
CA SER A 5 0.79 9.06 14.61
C SER A 5 1.40 8.27 13.45
N ALA A 6 2.57 8.69 12.96
CA ALA A 6 3.27 8.00 11.89
C ALA A 6 3.72 6.60 12.34
N GLY A 7 4.23 6.49 13.57
CA GLY A 7 4.63 5.21 14.14
C GLY A 7 3.45 4.26 14.31
N ALA A 8 2.31 4.76 14.82
CA ALA A 8 1.10 3.97 14.98
C ALA A 8 0.57 3.47 13.64
N TYR A 9 0.57 4.33 12.62
CA TYR A 9 0.13 3.95 11.29
C TYR A 9 1.02 2.84 10.69
N ALA A 10 2.33 2.99 10.80
CA ALA A 10 3.28 2.01 10.27
C ALA A 10 3.11 0.66 10.98
N GLY A 11 2.90 0.66 12.30
CA GLY A 11 2.66 -0.55 13.06
C GLY A 11 1.38 -1.26 12.66
N SER A 12 0.29 -0.51 12.45
CA SER A 12 -0.99 -1.06 12.00
C SER A 12 -0.87 -1.70 10.62
N LYS A 13 -0.19 -1.03 9.70
CA LYS A 13 0.02 -1.54 8.35
C LYS A 13 0.83 -2.83 8.35
N TYR A 14 1.90 -2.87 9.14
CA TYR A 14 2.72 -4.07 9.30
C TYR A 14 1.88 -5.23 9.84
N GLY A 15 0.99 -4.94 10.81
CA GLY A 15 0.09 -5.95 11.37
C GLY A 15 -0.85 -6.54 10.32
N VAL A 16 -1.38 -5.72 9.42
CA VAL A 16 -2.26 -6.19 8.33
C VAL A 16 -1.50 -7.10 7.38
N ILE A 17 -0.26 -6.73 7.01
CA ILE A 17 0.58 -7.56 6.15
C ILE A 17 0.85 -8.91 6.81
N ARG A 18 1.22 -8.90 8.08
CA ARG A 18 1.48 -10.13 8.84
C ARG A 18 0.24 -10.99 8.98
N LEU A 19 -0.93 -10.37 9.14
CA LEU A 19 -2.19 -11.09 9.23
C LEU A 19 -2.44 -11.90 7.95
N ALA A 20 -2.27 -11.27 6.79
CA ALA A 20 -2.44 -11.95 5.51
C ALA A 20 -1.50 -13.14 5.39
N GLU A 21 -0.24 -12.96 5.79
CA GLU A 21 0.76 -14.02 5.74
C GLU A 21 0.40 -15.20 6.66
N ARG A 22 -0.01 -14.91 7.90
CA ARG A 22 -0.32 -15.94 8.89
C ARG A 22 -1.59 -16.68 8.58
N GLU A 23 -2.59 -16.00 8.02
CA GLU A 23 -3.93 -16.59 7.81
C GLU A 23 -4.06 -17.33 6.48
N ALA A 24 -3.04 -17.23 5.61
CA ALA A 24 -3.12 -17.83 4.26
C ALA A 24 -3.41 -19.34 4.29
N GLY A 25 -2.74 -20.08 5.20
CA GLY A 25 -2.95 -21.51 5.30
C GLY A 25 -4.37 -21.85 5.76
N HIS A 26 -4.87 -21.13 6.75
CA HIS A 26 -6.22 -21.34 7.28
C HIS A 26 -7.29 -21.05 6.23
N TRP A 27 -7.16 -19.94 5.51
CA TRP A 27 -8.10 -19.59 4.44
C TRP A 27 -8.00 -20.57 3.27
N GLY A 28 -6.79 -21.04 2.96
CA GLY A 28 -6.58 -22.02 1.91
C GLY A 28 -7.28 -23.34 2.15
N GLU A 29 -7.40 -23.76 3.41
CA GLU A 29 -8.09 -24.98 3.78
C GLU A 29 -9.56 -24.97 3.36
N VAL A 30 -10.17 -23.79 3.31
CA VAL A 30 -11.56 -23.63 2.89
C VAL A 30 -11.70 -23.12 1.46
N GLY A 31 -10.61 -23.16 0.68
CA GLY A 31 -10.62 -22.75 -0.72
C GLY A 31 -10.66 -21.26 -0.93
N ALA A 32 -10.24 -20.48 0.04
CA ALA A 32 -10.26 -19.01 -0.04
C ALA A 32 -8.85 -18.45 -0.06
N ARG A 33 -8.72 -17.20 -0.44
CA ARG A 33 -7.44 -16.47 -0.51
C ARG A 33 -7.51 -15.22 0.37
N ILE A 34 -6.37 -14.80 0.89
CA ILE A 34 -6.25 -13.56 1.65
C ILE A 34 -5.00 -12.82 1.17
N VAL A 35 -5.18 -11.57 0.77
CA VAL A 35 -4.10 -10.73 0.27
C VAL A 35 -4.29 -9.35 0.88
N SER A 36 -3.20 -8.71 1.28
CA SER A 36 -3.25 -7.31 1.66
C SER A 36 -2.74 -6.43 0.53
N LEU A 37 -3.10 -5.15 0.55
CA LEU A 37 -2.66 -4.19 -0.44
C LEU A 37 -2.15 -2.95 0.29
N SER A 38 -0.99 -2.47 -0.12
CA SER A 38 -0.36 -1.30 0.47
C SER A 38 -0.24 -0.20 -0.59
N PRO A 39 -1.16 0.76 -0.60
CA PRO A 39 -1.09 1.87 -1.54
C PRO A 39 -0.08 2.92 -1.08
N GLY A 40 0.47 3.66 -2.03
CA GLY A 40 1.25 4.84 -1.75
C GLY A 40 0.35 6.07 -1.61
N ILE A 41 0.84 7.22 -2.04
CA ILE A 41 0.08 8.47 -1.99
C ILE A 41 -0.83 8.52 -3.21
N ILE A 42 -2.13 8.56 -2.96
CA ILE A 42 -3.16 8.49 -4.00
C ILE A 42 -3.85 9.84 -4.14
N ASP A 43 -4.05 10.28 -5.37
CA ASP A 43 -4.74 11.53 -5.70
C ASP A 43 -6.25 11.35 -5.51
N THR A 44 -6.71 11.65 -4.31
CA THR A 44 -8.14 11.76 -3.99
C THR A 44 -8.41 13.23 -3.72
N GLY A 45 -9.67 13.63 -3.65
CA GLY A 45 -10.01 15.00 -3.27
C GLY A 45 -9.39 15.39 -1.92
N MET A 46 -9.42 14.47 -0.97
CA MET A 46 -8.81 14.66 0.35
C MET A 46 -7.29 14.65 0.26
N GLY A 47 -6.72 13.76 -0.55
CA GLY A 47 -5.27 13.69 -0.75
C GLY A 47 -4.68 14.95 -1.35
N ARG A 48 -5.41 15.61 -2.24
CA ARG A 48 -4.96 16.87 -2.83
C ARG A 48 -4.90 18.00 -1.82
N GLN A 49 -5.85 18.05 -0.89
CA GLN A 49 -5.84 19.03 0.17
C GLN A 49 -4.64 18.82 1.10
N GLU A 50 -4.38 17.57 1.48
CA GLU A 50 -3.23 17.24 2.31
C GLU A 50 -1.92 17.58 1.60
N TYR A 51 -1.83 17.29 0.31
CA TYR A 51 -0.66 17.60 -0.50
C TYR A 51 -0.36 19.10 -0.50
N ALA A 52 -1.41 19.92 -0.64
CA ALA A 52 -1.25 21.38 -0.66
C ALA A 52 -0.83 21.94 0.68
N GLN A 53 -1.17 21.28 1.79
CA GLN A 53 -0.95 21.79 3.14
C GLN A 53 0.27 21.19 3.84
N GLN A 54 0.86 20.10 3.33
CA GLN A 54 1.95 19.39 3.99
C GLN A 54 3.18 19.29 3.10
N PRO A 55 4.20 20.11 3.36
CA PRO A 55 5.45 20.06 2.58
C PRO A 55 6.10 18.68 2.58
N MET A 56 5.96 17.91 3.66
CA MET A 56 6.53 16.57 3.73
C MET A 56 5.87 15.63 2.71
N MET A 57 4.56 15.71 2.53
CA MET A 57 3.86 14.91 1.55
C MET A 57 4.33 15.25 0.13
N LYS A 58 4.51 16.52 -0.15
CA LYS A 58 5.04 16.96 -1.44
C LYS A 58 6.43 16.37 -1.70
N ALA A 59 7.30 16.41 -0.69
CA ALA A 59 8.63 15.82 -0.79
C ALA A 59 8.57 14.31 -1.03
N MET A 60 7.64 13.62 -0.39
CA MET A 60 7.46 12.18 -0.57
C MET A 60 7.00 11.85 -1.99
N VAL A 61 6.09 12.65 -2.55
CA VAL A 61 5.64 12.46 -3.93
C VAL A 61 6.79 12.69 -4.91
N GLU A 62 7.56 13.75 -4.70
CA GLU A 62 8.71 14.06 -5.55
C GLU A 62 9.77 12.96 -5.48
N ALA A 63 9.93 12.31 -4.32
CA ALA A 63 10.87 11.22 -4.13
C ALA A 63 10.36 9.89 -4.67
N THR A 64 9.09 9.78 -5.02
CA THR A 64 8.50 8.58 -5.59
C THR A 64 9.11 8.33 -6.97
N PRO A 65 9.65 7.13 -7.25
CA PRO A 65 10.29 6.86 -8.55
C PRO A 65 9.43 7.17 -9.77
N LEU A 66 8.11 6.92 -9.71
CA LEU A 66 7.23 7.28 -10.82
C LEU A 66 6.86 8.76 -10.84
N GLY A 67 7.28 9.53 -9.84
CA GLY A 67 7.25 11.00 -9.86
C GLY A 67 5.86 11.62 -9.74
N ARG A 68 4.89 10.89 -9.24
CA ARG A 68 3.52 11.38 -9.13
C ARG A 68 2.74 10.62 -8.07
N MET A 69 1.59 11.17 -7.69
CA MET A 69 0.61 10.42 -6.91
C MET A 69 -0.04 9.36 -7.79
N GLY A 70 -0.48 8.28 -7.17
CA GLY A 70 -1.28 7.28 -7.87
C GLY A 70 -2.71 7.81 -8.08
N ARG A 71 -3.43 7.20 -9.01
CA ARG A 71 -4.85 7.49 -9.23
C ARG A 71 -5.69 6.43 -8.55
N ASP A 72 -6.88 6.79 -8.10
CA ASP A 72 -7.78 5.84 -7.47
C ASP A 72 -8.15 4.69 -8.41
N GLU A 73 -8.26 4.94 -9.72
CA GLU A 73 -8.50 3.89 -10.72
C GLU A 73 -7.37 2.87 -10.75
N GLU A 74 -6.14 3.30 -10.47
CA GLU A 74 -5.00 2.37 -10.44
C GLU A 74 -5.10 1.41 -9.28
N ILE A 75 -5.58 1.87 -8.13
CA ILE A 75 -5.83 0.99 -6.99
C ILE A 75 -7.03 0.08 -7.27
N ALA A 76 -8.12 0.64 -7.82
CA ALA A 76 -9.33 -0.13 -8.13
C ALA A 76 -9.04 -1.25 -9.13
N SER A 77 -8.21 -1.00 -10.13
CA SER A 77 -7.81 -2.01 -11.12
C SER A 77 -7.04 -3.15 -10.49
N VAL A 78 -6.14 -2.85 -9.55
CA VAL A 78 -5.38 -3.88 -8.83
C VAL A 78 -6.31 -4.72 -7.95
N VAL A 79 -7.24 -4.09 -7.25
CA VAL A 79 -8.21 -4.81 -6.42
C VAL A 79 -9.07 -5.74 -7.30
N ALA A 80 -9.52 -5.24 -8.46
CA ALA A 80 -10.31 -6.05 -9.40
C ALA A 80 -9.52 -7.27 -9.87
N PHE A 81 -8.22 -7.10 -10.18
CA PHE A 81 -7.35 -8.22 -10.54
C PHE A 81 -7.25 -9.23 -9.40
N LEU A 82 -7.00 -8.76 -8.17
CA LEU A 82 -6.84 -9.64 -7.02
C LEU A 82 -8.10 -10.44 -6.71
N CYS A 83 -9.27 -9.89 -7.04
CA CYS A 83 -10.55 -10.58 -6.85
C CYS A 83 -10.93 -11.49 -8.01
N SER A 84 -10.15 -11.53 -9.08
CA SER A 84 -10.48 -12.28 -10.29
C SER A 84 -9.83 -13.65 -10.32
N GLU A 85 -10.27 -14.49 -11.27
CA GLU A 85 -9.66 -15.79 -11.53
C GLU A 85 -8.20 -15.67 -11.96
N ALA A 86 -7.82 -14.53 -12.56
CA ALA A 86 -6.44 -14.29 -12.99
C ALA A 86 -5.49 -14.29 -11.79
N ALA A 87 -5.98 -14.00 -10.59
CA ALA A 87 -5.18 -14.00 -9.36
C ALA A 87 -5.43 -15.26 -8.51
N SER A 88 -5.92 -16.34 -9.09
CA SER A 88 -6.36 -17.50 -8.34
C SER A 88 -5.26 -18.20 -7.54
N PHE A 89 -4.00 -17.98 -7.87
CA PHE A 89 -2.87 -18.55 -7.14
C PHE A 89 -2.15 -17.53 -6.25
N VAL A 90 -2.73 -16.33 -6.07
CA VAL A 90 -2.13 -15.24 -5.26
C VAL A 90 -2.81 -15.24 -3.89
N THR A 91 -2.05 -15.56 -2.85
CA THR A 91 -2.54 -15.53 -1.47
C THR A 91 -1.37 -15.37 -0.50
N GLY A 92 -1.64 -14.90 0.71
CA GLY A 92 -0.65 -14.84 1.79
C GLY A 92 0.44 -13.80 1.59
N THR A 93 0.17 -12.77 0.81
CA THR A 93 1.16 -11.77 0.48
C THR A 93 0.56 -10.37 0.53
N ASP A 94 1.43 -9.37 0.55
CA ASP A 94 1.06 -7.97 0.39
C ASP A 94 1.43 -7.50 -1.00
N LEU A 95 0.55 -6.75 -1.65
CA LEU A 95 0.85 -6.14 -2.94
C LEU A 95 1.09 -4.64 -2.74
N LEU A 96 2.29 -4.20 -3.06
CA LEU A 96 2.72 -2.83 -2.89
C LEU A 96 2.42 -2.05 -4.17
N VAL A 97 1.56 -1.02 -4.05
CA VAL A 97 1.11 -0.21 -5.19
C VAL A 97 1.37 1.26 -4.86
N ASP A 98 2.63 1.66 -4.95
CA ASP A 98 3.08 2.95 -4.42
C ASP A 98 4.02 3.72 -5.36
N GLY A 99 4.10 3.33 -6.62
CA GLY A 99 5.00 3.99 -7.56
C GLY A 99 6.48 3.86 -7.22
N GLY A 100 6.83 2.95 -6.30
CA GLY A 100 8.20 2.70 -5.89
C GLY A 100 8.65 3.48 -4.67
N SER A 101 7.76 4.23 -4.02
CA SER A 101 8.16 5.12 -2.91
C SER A 101 8.79 4.36 -1.73
N THR A 102 8.25 3.19 -1.38
CA THR A 102 8.81 2.40 -0.29
C THR A 102 10.24 1.95 -0.60
N GLN A 103 10.47 1.47 -1.82
CA GLN A 103 11.80 1.02 -2.23
C GLN A 103 12.79 2.18 -2.29
N ALA A 104 12.33 3.37 -2.68
CA ALA A 104 13.18 4.55 -2.70
C ALA A 104 13.63 4.93 -1.28
N VAL A 105 12.72 4.85 -0.30
CA VAL A 105 13.07 5.11 1.10
C VAL A 105 14.07 4.08 1.61
N LEU A 106 13.83 2.80 1.37
CA LEU A 106 14.73 1.74 1.80
C LEU A 106 16.12 1.87 1.17
N ARG A 107 16.18 2.26 -0.08
CA ARG A 107 17.45 2.48 -0.78
C ARG A 107 18.21 3.67 -0.18
N GLY A 108 17.49 4.72 0.22
CA GLY A 108 18.09 5.87 0.87
C GLY A 108 18.64 5.57 2.25
N LEU A 109 18.11 4.55 2.92
CA LEU A 109 18.56 4.12 4.25
C LEU A 109 19.73 3.12 4.17
N GLY A 110 19.91 2.50 3.04
CA GLY A 110 20.99 1.55 2.81
C GLY A 110 22.21 2.26 2.27
#